data_575a9a12e5c7b8ddc8336e2bdc237f96
#
_entry.id   575a9a12e5c7b8ddc8336e2bdc237f96
#
_cell.length_a   1.000
_cell.length_b   1.000
_cell.length_c   1.000
_cell.angle_alpha   90.00
_cell.angle_beta   90.00
_cell.angle_gamma   90.00
#
_symmetry.space_group_name_H-M   'P 1'
#
loop_
_entity.id
_entity.type
_entity.pdbx_description
1 polymer ?
#
loop_
_entity_poly.entity_id
_entity_poly.type
_entity_poly.pdbx_seq_one_letter_code
_entity_poly.pdbx_strand_id
1 'polypeptide(L)'
;VALFKPDPDRSIEDIVEDLGREIADRFRDAEDEAIAEVAARARRDMELAARLPEAAAGAGLTVAERREQNRILAELAATRARALADLARLGERLADGLRPADLAARLVALAALEGEAAAAASLGIGGRGLRPVPFTSTAGQAASMVAVSLENRLTNLRERITRYPRDAYQRIVAMYTPSTLLGITTSQVQQARIVQRFLAEGITGFVDRSGRRWTIGAYAEMAGRTSVARAYNDAGVWRMQQNGIQLGTISGGADACRKCAPWIGKILSFDGTTGDVVLPHATRDEPVTVHIDGTLAQARAAGWGHPNDRCKVNAYSPGLVIPQRDFEYDKQAEHERAEQRRLEREIRSAKRDLAAAMTDTDARRAARDVAKAQAEMRGFLKQTGRKRASYREQLHFADG
;
A
#
# COMPACT_ATOMS: atom_id res chain seq x y z
N VAL A 1 -22.33 19.50 -7.37
CA VAL A 1 -21.47 18.35 -7.71
C VAL A 1 -20.54 18.83 -8.80
N ALA A 2 -19.24 18.97 -8.49
CA ALA A 2 -18.25 19.32 -9.51
C ALA A 2 -18.24 18.21 -10.57
N LEU A 3 -18.50 18.59 -11.82
CA LEU A 3 -18.42 17.68 -12.96
C LEU A 3 -16.97 17.21 -13.07
N PHE A 4 -16.76 15.91 -13.00
CA PHE A 4 -15.47 15.29 -13.26
C PHE A 4 -15.01 15.65 -14.68
N LYS A 5 -13.83 16.26 -14.80
CA LYS A 5 -13.17 16.48 -16.08
C LYS A 5 -11.96 15.56 -16.14
N PRO A 6 -11.98 14.53 -17.03
CA PRO A 6 -10.78 13.72 -17.25
C PRO A 6 -9.64 14.59 -17.76
N ASP A 7 -8.45 14.31 -17.27
CA ASP A 7 -7.23 14.93 -17.79
C ASP A 7 -6.61 14.01 -18.85
N PRO A 8 -6.69 14.33 -20.14
CA PRO A 8 -6.16 13.48 -21.20
C PRO A 8 -4.64 13.33 -21.16
N ASP A 9 -3.94 14.25 -20.48
CA ASP A 9 -2.49 14.25 -20.37
C ASP A 9 -2.01 13.41 -19.17
N ARG A 10 -2.93 12.94 -18.33
CA ARG A 10 -2.62 12.15 -17.15
C ARG A 10 -2.40 10.68 -17.50
N SER A 11 -1.23 10.14 -17.16
CA SER A 11 -0.92 8.73 -17.42
C SER A 11 -1.68 7.81 -16.45
N ILE A 12 -1.91 6.56 -16.88
CA ILE A 12 -2.45 5.52 -15.97
C ILE A 12 -1.53 5.33 -14.75
N GLU A 13 -0.22 5.50 -14.92
CA GLU A 13 0.73 5.38 -13.83
C GLU A 13 0.48 6.44 -12.76
N ASP A 14 0.23 7.69 -13.15
CA ASP A 14 -0.08 8.78 -12.23
C ASP A 14 -1.42 8.55 -11.52
N ILE A 15 -2.44 8.09 -12.24
CA ILE A 15 -3.77 7.80 -11.67
C ILE A 15 -3.67 6.67 -10.64
N VAL A 16 -3.01 5.56 -11.00
CA VAL A 16 -2.83 4.41 -10.11
C VAL A 16 -2.00 4.78 -8.89
N GLU A 17 -0.98 5.61 -9.08
CA GLU A 17 -0.13 6.08 -7.99
C GLU A 17 -0.88 7.01 -7.03
N ASP A 18 -1.60 7.99 -7.53
CA ASP A 18 -2.29 8.99 -6.70
C ASP A 18 -3.46 8.38 -5.94
N LEU A 19 -4.34 7.64 -6.62
CA LEU A 19 -5.48 7.00 -5.97
C LEU A 19 -5.05 5.86 -5.03
N GLY A 20 -4.00 5.14 -5.40
CA GLY A 20 -3.41 4.11 -4.53
C GLY A 20 -2.74 4.71 -3.29
N ARG A 21 -2.13 5.90 -3.42
CA ARG A 21 -1.54 6.65 -2.32
C ARG A 21 -2.61 7.12 -1.33
N GLU A 22 -3.71 7.66 -1.79
CA GLU A 22 -4.78 8.11 -0.90
C GLU A 22 -5.27 7.00 0.04
N ILE A 23 -5.39 5.77 -0.46
CA ILE A 23 -5.71 4.62 0.41
C ILE A 23 -4.57 4.34 1.38
N ALA A 24 -3.34 4.27 0.86
CA ALA A 24 -2.18 3.91 1.65
C ALA A 24 -1.95 4.88 2.81
N ASP A 25 -2.07 6.19 2.55
CA ASP A 25 -1.77 7.23 3.52
C ASP A 25 -2.76 7.16 4.70
N ARG A 26 -4.06 7.02 4.45
CA ARG A 26 -5.06 6.86 5.52
C ARG A 26 -4.78 5.67 6.45
N PHE A 27 -4.36 4.54 5.89
CA PHE A 27 -4.04 3.35 6.68
C PHE A 27 -2.69 3.47 7.39
N ARG A 28 -1.72 4.18 6.80
CA ARG A 28 -0.43 4.49 7.43
C ARG A 28 -0.58 5.46 8.59
N ASP A 29 -1.36 6.53 8.41
CA ASP A 29 -1.63 7.50 9.46
C ASP A 29 -2.23 6.80 10.69
N ALA A 30 -3.24 5.95 10.48
CA ALA A 30 -3.84 5.19 11.56
C ALA A 30 -2.87 4.18 12.22
N GLU A 31 -2.00 3.52 11.42
CA GLU A 31 -0.96 2.61 11.92
C GLU A 31 0.07 3.38 12.77
N ASP A 32 0.56 4.50 12.27
CA ASP A 32 1.61 5.29 12.91
C ASP A 32 1.08 5.94 14.21
N GLU A 33 -0.15 6.47 14.22
CA GLU A 33 -0.78 7.00 15.44
C GLU A 33 -0.97 5.89 16.49
N ALA A 34 -1.43 4.71 16.08
CA ALA A 34 -1.57 3.57 16.98
C ALA A 34 -0.25 3.16 17.62
N ILE A 35 0.83 3.11 16.84
CA ILE A 35 2.18 2.75 17.31
C ILE A 35 2.70 3.81 18.29
N ALA A 36 2.59 5.09 17.96
CA ALA A 36 3.04 6.20 18.80
C ALA A 36 2.35 6.19 20.17
N GLU A 37 1.03 6.00 20.20
CA GLU A 37 0.24 5.96 21.42
C GLU A 37 0.54 4.74 22.30
N VAL A 38 0.77 3.57 21.68
CA VAL A 38 1.22 2.37 22.42
C VAL A 38 2.61 2.60 23.01
N ALA A 39 3.53 3.17 22.24
CA ALA A 39 4.90 3.48 22.69
C ALA A 39 4.90 4.45 23.88
N ALA A 40 4.07 5.49 23.84
CA ALA A 40 3.97 6.46 24.93
C ALA A 40 3.48 5.81 26.24
N ARG A 41 2.47 4.93 26.17
CA ARG A 41 1.96 4.21 27.34
C ARG A 41 2.93 3.15 27.85
N ALA A 42 3.61 2.45 26.96
CA ALA A 42 4.64 1.49 27.34
C ALA A 42 5.80 2.17 28.09
N ARG A 43 6.25 3.35 27.62
CA ARG A 43 7.29 4.13 28.34
C ARG A 43 6.86 4.49 29.75
N ARG A 44 5.65 5.03 29.92
CA ARG A 44 5.13 5.38 31.26
C ARG A 44 5.03 4.18 32.19
N ASP A 45 4.61 3.03 31.68
CA ASP A 45 4.54 1.80 32.44
C ASP A 45 5.94 1.31 32.87
N MET A 46 6.93 1.37 31.98
CA MET A 46 8.32 1.01 32.28
C MET A 46 8.96 1.97 33.29
N GLU A 47 8.73 3.28 33.16
CA GLU A 47 9.20 4.29 34.12
C GLU A 47 8.62 4.05 35.52
N LEU A 48 7.34 3.71 35.59
CA LEU A 48 6.68 3.39 36.86
C LEU A 48 7.19 2.07 37.45
N ALA A 49 7.36 1.04 36.63
CA ALA A 49 7.90 -0.26 37.02
C ALA A 49 9.36 -0.15 37.52
N ALA A 50 10.14 0.77 36.95
CA ALA A 50 11.54 1.03 37.38
C ALA A 50 11.67 1.63 38.79
N ARG A 51 10.55 2.11 39.38
CA ARG A 51 10.52 2.63 40.77
C ARG A 51 10.33 1.54 41.81
N LEU A 52 10.11 0.29 41.39
CA LEU A 52 9.93 -0.83 42.32
C LEU A 52 11.23 -1.03 43.13
N PRO A 53 11.15 -1.17 44.46
CA PRO A 53 12.33 -1.43 45.31
C PRO A 53 13.00 -2.74 44.95
N GLU A 54 14.32 -2.74 44.83
CA GLU A 54 15.14 -3.94 44.62
C GLU A 54 15.63 -4.43 46.00
N ALA A 55 15.46 -5.72 46.27
CA ALA A 55 16.01 -6.36 47.45
C ALA A 55 17.56 -6.40 47.34
N ALA A 56 18.26 -6.01 48.41
CA ALA A 56 19.71 -6.19 48.46
C ALA A 56 20.06 -7.69 48.35
N ALA A 57 21.17 -8.01 47.71
CA ALA A 57 21.58 -9.38 47.48
C ALA A 57 21.63 -10.20 48.81
N GLY A 58 20.77 -11.22 48.92
CA GLY A 58 20.67 -12.08 50.09
C GLY A 58 19.80 -11.53 51.25
N ALA A 59 19.20 -10.34 51.13
CA ALA A 59 18.27 -9.77 52.11
C ALA A 59 16.87 -9.61 51.51
N GLY A 60 15.83 -9.89 52.29
CA GLY A 60 14.45 -9.57 51.87
C GLY A 60 14.14 -8.07 51.99
N LEU A 61 13.08 -7.60 51.35
CA LEU A 61 12.61 -6.21 51.49
C LEU A 61 12.22 -5.92 52.94
N THR A 62 12.57 -4.71 53.40
CA THR A 62 12.09 -4.16 54.69
C THR A 62 10.56 -3.94 54.66
N VAL A 63 9.98 -3.71 55.83
CA VAL A 63 8.52 -3.41 55.92
C VAL A 63 8.16 -2.13 55.17
N ALA A 64 9.04 -1.12 55.18
CA ALA A 64 8.82 0.12 54.45
C ALA A 64 8.90 -0.10 52.93
N GLU A 65 9.89 -0.82 52.43
CA GLU A 65 10.03 -1.18 51.01
C GLU A 65 8.90 -2.02 50.51
N ARG A 66 8.36 -2.99 51.29
CA ARG A 66 7.16 -3.77 50.91
C ARG A 66 5.91 -2.90 50.80
N ARG A 67 5.76 -1.90 51.70
CA ARG A 67 4.64 -0.95 51.60
C ARG A 67 4.76 -0.11 50.33
N GLU A 68 5.94 0.39 50.01
CA GLU A 68 6.22 1.12 48.79
C GLU A 68 6.01 0.24 47.53
N GLN A 69 6.49 -0.98 47.53
CA GLN A 69 6.25 -1.96 46.47
C GLN A 69 4.76 -2.16 46.21
N ASN A 70 3.97 -2.40 47.27
CA ASN A 70 2.52 -2.60 47.14
C ASN A 70 1.84 -1.34 46.58
N ARG A 71 2.27 -0.14 46.99
CA ARG A 71 1.76 1.11 46.45
C ARG A 71 2.03 1.24 44.94
N ILE A 72 3.26 0.99 44.50
CA ILE A 72 3.67 1.08 43.11
C ILE A 72 2.94 -0.01 42.27
N LEU A 73 2.77 -1.23 42.79
CA LEU A 73 2.03 -2.27 42.10
C LEU A 73 0.54 -1.91 41.92
N ALA A 74 -0.08 -1.29 42.92
CA ALA A 74 -1.45 -0.78 42.80
C ALA A 74 -1.54 0.36 41.77
N GLU A 75 -0.58 1.28 41.75
CA GLU A 75 -0.49 2.36 40.76
C GLU A 75 -0.28 1.83 39.36
N LEU A 76 0.59 0.81 39.17
CA LEU A 76 0.77 0.10 37.90
C LEU A 76 -0.52 -0.55 37.40
N ALA A 77 -1.21 -1.28 38.28
CA ALA A 77 -2.47 -1.94 37.94
C ALA A 77 -3.53 -0.93 37.48
N ALA A 78 -3.68 0.19 38.19
CA ALA A 78 -4.63 1.25 37.83
C ALA A 78 -4.24 1.96 36.53
N THR A 79 -2.95 2.20 36.31
CA THR A 79 -2.43 2.83 35.09
C THR A 79 -2.63 1.92 33.87
N ARG A 80 -2.36 0.61 34.00
CA ARG A 80 -2.58 -0.40 32.95
C ARG A 80 -4.04 -0.53 32.58
N ALA A 81 -4.93 -0.56 33.56
CA ALA A 81 -6.37 -0.63 33.31
C ALA A 81 -6.88 0.58 32.51
N ARG A 82 -6.44 1.78 32.90
CA ARG A 82 -6.75 3.02 32.14
C ARG A 82 -6.15 2.99 30.73
N ALA A 83 -4.89 2.63 30.58
CA ALA A 83 -4.23 2.53 29.29
C ALA A 83 -4.95 1.58 28.33
N LEU A 84 -5.37 0.40 28.81
CA LEU A 84 -6.12 -0.56 28.01
C LEU A 84 -7.49 -0.02 27.54
N ALA A 85 -8.21 0.70 28.41
CA ALA A 85 -9.48 1.32 28.04
C ALA A 85 -9.28 2.46 27.01
N ASP A 86 -8.24 3.29 27.18
CA ASP A 86 -7.92 4.38 26.26
C ASP A 86 -7.49 3.85 24.90
N LEU A 87 -6.65 2.81 24.87
CA LEU A 87 -6.19 2.19 23.63
C LEU A 87 -7.30 1.45 22.88
N ALA A 88 -8.26 0.88 23.60
CA ALA A 88 -9.46 0.33 22.96
C ALA A 88 -10.26 1.42 22.24
N ARG A 89 -10.54 2.55 22.93
CA ARG A 89 -11.22 3.71 22.32
C ARG A 89 -10.43 4.33 21.16
N LEU A 90 -9.10 4.38 21.26
CA LEU A 90 -8.23 4.80 20.17
C LEU A 90 -8.44 3.91 18.95
N GLY A 91 -8.37 2.60 19.12
CA GLY A 91 -8.54 1.64 18.01
C GLY A 91 -9.88 1.80 17.29
N GLU A 92 -10.98 2.00 18.04
CA GLU A 92 -12.30 2.28 17.49
C GLU A 92 -12.32 3.60 16.71
N ARG A 93 -11.81 4.68 17.30
CA ARG A 93 -11.75 6.00 16.65
C ARG A 93 -10.95 5.98 15.34
N LEU A 94 -9.77 5.34 15.33
CA LEU A 94 -8.94 5.19 14.13
C LEU A 94 -9.67 4.39 13.05
N ALA A 95 -10.32 3.29 13.44
CA ALA A 95 -11.06 2.44 12.52
C ALA A 95 -12.26 3.17 11.89
N ASP A 96 -12.97 4.00 12.65
CA ASP A 96 -14.13 4.78 12.17
C ASP A 96 -13.72 5.85 11.15
N GLY A 97 -12.50 6.39 11.26
CA GLY A 97 -11.95 7.34 10.30
C GLY A 97 -11.63 6.73 8.92
N LEU A 98 -11.43 5.42 8.83
CA LEU A 98 -10.98 4.77 7.59
C LEU A 98 -12.08 4.61 6.53
N ARG A 99 -13.34 4.39 6.92
CA ARG A 99 -14.51 4.24 6.01
C ARG A 99 -14.22 3.41 4.75
N PRO A 100 -13.90 2.11 4.86
CA PRO A 100 -13.49 1.28 3.73
C PRO A 100 -14.45 1.27 2.54
N ALA A 101 -15.76 1.22 2.78
CA ALA A 101 -16.78 1.20 1.74
C ALA A 101 -16.79 2.47 0.90
N ASP A 102 -16.84 3.64 1.56
CA ASP A 102 -16.86 4.94 0.89
C ASP A 102 -15.58 5.17 0.08
N LEU A 103 -14.44 4.79 0.66
CA LEU A 103 -13.14 4.93 0.03
C LEU A 103 -13.01 4.04 -1.20
N ALA A 104 -13.39 2.77 -1.09
CA ALA A 104 -13.33 1.82 -2.20
C ALA A 104 -14.26 2.23 -3.35
N ALA A 105 -15.52 2.56 -3.04
CA ALA A 105 -16.51 2.96 -4.04
C ALA A 105 -16.05 4.21 -4.80
N ARG A 106 -15.60 5.25 -4.08
CA ARG A 106 -15.18 6.51 -4.70
C ARG A 106 -13.95 6.35 -5.60
N LEU A 107 -12.92 5.65 -5.13
CA LEU A 107 -11.67 5.53 -5.89
C LEU A 107 -11.80 4.62 -7.11
N VAL A 108 -12.56 3.55 -6.99
CA VAL A 108 -12.86 2.67 -8.12
C VAL A 108 -13.72 3.39 -9.17
N ALA A 109 -14.71 4.18 -8.75
CA ALA A 109 -15.53 4.98 -9.65
C ALA A 109 -14.70 6.02 -10.42
N LEU A 110 -13.81 6.74 -9.72
CA LEU A 110 -12.90 7.70 -10.37
C LEU A 110 -11.97 7.01 -11.39
N ALA A 111 -11.38 5.88 -11.03
CA ALA A 111 -10.52 5.14 -11.94
C ALA A 111 -11.24 4.64 -13.18
N ALA A 112 -12.48 4.17 -13.02
CA ALA A 112 -13.29 3.72 -14.13
C ALA A 112 -13.67 4.88 -15.07
N LEU A 113 -14.04 6.04 -14.53
CA LEU A 113 -14.32 7.26 -15.31
C LEU A 113 -13.11 7.71 -16.12
N GLU A 114 -11.91 7.70 -15.53
CA GLU A 114 -10.66 8.02 -16.22
C GLU A 114 -10.36 7.02 -17.34
N GLY A 115 -10.58 5.73 -17.11
CA GLY A 115 -10.39 4.68 -18.12
C GLY A 115 -11.33 4.83 -19.32
N GLU A 116 -12.61 5.08 -19.05
CA GLU A 116 -13.60 5.36 -20.12
C GLU A 116 -13.23 6.61 -20.91
N ALA A 117 -12.84 7.68 -20.24
CA ALA A 117 -12.47 8.94 -20.86
C ALA A 117 -11.21 8.80 -21.73
N ALA A 118 -10.20 8.11 -21.26
CA ALA A 118 -8.98 7.83 -22.00
C ALA A 118 -9.26 6.98 -23.26
N ALA A 119 -10.15 5.99 -23.15
CA ALA A 119 -10.59 5.20 -24.31
C ALA A 119 -11.35 6.07 -25.30
N ALA A 120 -12.31 6.87 -24.87
CA ALA A 120 -13.05 7.78 -25.72
C ALA A 120 -12.14 8.78 -26.45
N ALA A 121 -11.16 9.35 -25.77
CA ALA A 121 -10.18 10.25 -26.37
C ALA A 121 -9.34 9.55 -27.45
N SER A 122 -8.88 8.32 -27.19
CA SER A 122 -8.11 7.52 -28.16
C SER A 122 -8.90 7.17 -29.43
N LEU A 123 -10.23 7.13 -29.34
CA LEU A 123 -11.12 6.87 -30.47
C LEU A 123 -11.52 8.15 -31.23
N GLY A 124 -11.03 9.33 -30.85
CA GLY A 124 -11.44 10.61 -31.42
C GLY A 124 -12.91 10.96 -31.12
N ILE A 125 -13.56 10.24 -30.22
CA ILE A 125 -14.93 10.47 -29.80
C ILE A 125 -14.90 11.62 -28.79
N GLY A 126 -15.12 12.85 -29.27
CA GLY A 126 -15.26 13.98 -28.38
C GLY A 126 -14.43 15.20 -28.69
N GLY A 127 -14.25 15.54 -29.94
CA GLY A 127 -13.55 16.75 -30.36
C GLY A 127 -14.13 18.08 -29.84
N ARG A 128 -15.19 18.08 -29.02
CA ARG A 128 -15.71 19.24 -28.28
C ARG A 128 -16.50 18.80 -27.06
N GLY A 129 -15.77 18.63 -25.95
CA GLY A 129 -16.37 18.40 -24.64
C GLY A 129 -16.83 16.96 -24.43
N LEU A 130 -16.05 16.21 -23.67
CA LEU A 130 -16.48 14.92 -23.14
C LEU A 130 -17.77 15.14 -22.35
N ARG A 131 -18.89 14.72 -22.90
CA ARG A 131 -20.11 14.58 -22.09
C ARG A 131 -19.83 13.53 -21.01
N PRO A 132 -20.22 13.78 -19.76
CA PRO A 132 -20.23 12.71 -18.78
C PRO A 132 -21.07 11.58 -19.36
N VAL A 133 -20.43 10.47 -19.69
CA VAL A 133 -21.18 9.27 -20.15
C VAL A 133 -21.75 8.66 -18.90
N PRO A 134 -23.07 8.51 -18.80
CA PRO A 134 -23.66 7.82 -17.68
C PRO A 134 -23.03 6.43 -17.56
N PHE A 135 -22.68 6.02 -16.35
CA PHE A 135 -22.30 4.64 -16.07
C PHE A 135 -23.43 3.75 -16.59
N THR A 136 -23.14 2.97 -17.61
CA THR A 136 -24.10 1.96 -18.03
C THR A 136 -24.08 0.79 -17.06
N SER A 137 -25.18 0.07 -16.95
CA SER A 137 -25.36 -0.99 -15.97
C SER A 137 -24.23 -2.03 -15.97
N THR A 138 -23.65 -2.33 -17.12
CA THR A 138 -22.59 -3.36 -17.24
C THR A 138 -21.21 -2.86 -16.76
N ALA A 139 -20.81 -1.64 -17.14
CA ALA A 139 -19.56 -1.05 -16.61
C ALA A 139 -19.69 -0.75 -15.10
N GLY A 140 -20.88 -0.29 -14.68
CA GLY A 140 -21.21 -0.09 -13.28
C GLY A 140 -21.12 -1.38 -12.45
N GLN A 141 -21.58 -2.51 -12.98
CA GLN A 141 -21.48 -3.81 -12.30
C GLN A 141 -20.03 -4.27 -12.15
N ALA A 142 -19.20 -4.18 -13.20
CA ALA A 142 -17.79 -4.55 -13.13
C ALA A 142 -17.02 -3.66 -12.12
N ALA A 143 -17.24 -2.36 -12.18
CA ALA A 143 -16.66 -1.41 -11.21
C ALA A 143 -17.13 -1.70 -9.78
N SER A 144 -18.43 -2.01 -9.59
CA SER A 144 -18.99 -2.36 -8.27
C SER A 144 -18.36 -3.64 -7.70
N MET A 145 -18.11 -4.66 -8.51
CA MET A 145 -17.42 -5.88 -8.06
C MET A 145 -15.98 -5.60 -7.63
N VAL A 146 -15.26 -4.73 -8.37
CA VAL A 146 -13.91 -4.31 -7.98
C VAL A 146 -13.94 -3.51 -6.67
N ALA A 147 -14.93 -2.61 -6.50
CA ALA A 147 -15.11 -1.82 -5.29
C ALA A 147 -15.39 -2.73 -4.08
N VAL A 148 -16.32 -3.68 -4.18
CA VAL A 148 -16.62 -4.65 -3.11
C VAL A 148 -15.39 -5.50 -2.77
N SER A 149 -14.62 -5.95 -3.76
CA SER A 149 -13.38 -6.69 -3.52
C SER A 149 -12.33 -5.85 -2.78
N LEU A 150 -12.22 -4.56 -3.10
CA LEU A 150 -11.33 -3.63 -2.40
C LEU A 150 -11.83 -3.35 -0.99
N GLU A 151 -13.11 -3.05 -0.82
CA GLU A 151 -13.77 -2.82 0.47
C GLU A 151 -13.50 -3.98 1.44
N ASN A 152 -13.73 -5.23 1.01
CA ASN A 152 -13.49 -6.40 1.85
C ASN A 152 -12.04 -6.48 2.34
N ARG A 153 -11.07 -6.17 1.48
CA ARG A 153 -9.64 -6.13 1.86
C ARG A 153 -9.35 -5.02 2.87
N LEU A 154 -9.89 -3.83 2.64
CA LEU A 154 -9.69 -2.68 3.53
C LEU A 154 -10.41 -2.88 4.87
N THR A 155 -11.57 -3.52 4.89
CA THR A 155 -12.30 -3.88 6.12
C THR A 155 -11.48 -4.84 6.99
N ASN A 156 -10.86 -5.85 6.40
CA ASN A 156 -9.96 -6.74 7.13
C ASN A 156 -8.75 -6.00 7.75
N LEU A 157 -8.24 -4.96 7.09
CA LEU A 157 -7.18 -4.12 7.65
C LEU A 157 -7.71 -3.21 8.77
N ARG A 158 -8.90 -2.64 8.59
CA ARG A 158 -9.59 -1.83 9.61
C ARG A 158 -9.75 -2.60 10.92
N GLU A 159 -10.22 -3.84 10.88
CA GLU A 159 -10.39 -4.70 12.06
C GLU A 159 -9.07 -4.94 12.81
N ARG A 160 -7.94 -4.99 12.09
CA ARG A 160 -6.61 -5.12 12.70
C ARG A 160 -6.21 -3.84 13.41
N ILE A 161 -6.44 -2.68 12.80
CA ILE A 161 -6.19 -1.37 13.41
C ILE A 161 -7.01 -1.23 14.69
N THR A 162 -8.29 -1.65 14.68
CA THR A 162 -9.14 -1.60 15.86
C THR A 162 -8.53 -2.35 17.06
N ARG A 163 -7.98 -3.52 16.84
CA ARG A 163 -7.48 -4.40 17.92
C ARG A 163 -6.04 -4.10 18.34
N TYR A 164 -5.21 -3.66 17.40
CA TYR A 164 -3.76 -3.55 17.59
C TYR A 164 -3.34 -2.73 18.81
N PRO A 165 -3.85 -1.51 19.08
CA PRO A 165 -3.32 -0.70 20.17
C PRO A 165 -3.41 -1.41 21.52
N ARG A 166 -4.53 -2.04 21.79
CA ARG A 166 -4.76 -2.81 23.02
C ARG A 166 -3.90 -4.06 23.08
N ASP A 167 -3.90 -4.87 22.02
CA ASP A 167 -3.20 -6.16 21.97
C ASP A 167 -1.68 -5.96 22.04
N ALA A 168 -1.15 -4.94 21.36
CA ALA A 168 0.26 -4.59 21.39
C ALA A 168 0.71 -4.18 22.79
N TYR A 169 -0.06 -3.31 23.45
CA TYR A 169 0.26 -2.89 24.82
C TYR A 169 0.21 -4.07 25.80
N GLN A 170 -0.78 -4.95 25.73
CA GLN A 170 -0.84 -6.16 26.55
C GLN A 170 0.38 -7.05 26.36
N ARG A 171 0.82 -7.26 25.11
CA ARG A 171 2.03 -8.03 24.80
C ARG A 171 3.27 -7.40 25.36
N ILE A 172 3.43 -6.08 25.21
CA ILE A 172 4.57 -5.34 25.76
C ILE A 172 4.62 -5.51 27.28
N VAL A 173 3.51 -5.30 27.98
CA VAL A 173 3.43 -5.48 29.43
C VAL A 173 3.78 -6.92 29.83
N ALA A 174 3.30 -7.91 29.08
CA ALA A 174 3.60 -9.31 29.35
C ALA A 174 5.09 -9.67 29.15
N MET A 175 5.81 -8.98 28.27
CA MET A 175 7.23 -9.27 27.99
C MET A 175 8.16 -8.94 29.17
N TYR A 176 7.86 -7.89 29.95
CA TYR A 176 8.75 -7.45 31.03
C TYR A 176 8.20 -7.65 32.45
N THR A 177 6.89 -7.85 32.62
CA THR A 177 6.29 -8.07 33.94
C THR A 177 6.91 -9.25 34.73
N PRO A 178 7.18 -10.43 34.12
CA PRO A 178 7.79 -11.54 34.87
C PRO A 178 9.18 -11.21 35.43
N SER A 179 10.04 -10.56 34.68
CA SER A 179 11.40 -10.19 35.14
C SER A 179 11.35 -9.16 36.28
N THR A 180 10.40 -8.24 36.23
CA THR A 180 10.19 -7.23 37.27
C THR A 180 9.69 -7.86 38.57
N LEU A 181 8.76 -8.82 38.47
CA LEU A 181 8.21 -9.51 39.66
C LEU A 181 9.19 -10.47 40.32
N LEU A 182 10.07 -11.09 39.54
CA LEU A 182 11.07 -12.05 40.03
C LEU A 182 12.35 -11.38 40.53
N GLY A 183 12.46 -10.05 40.49
CA GLY A 183 13.68 -9.33 40.87
C GLY A 183 14.90 -9.64 39.98
N ILE A 184 14.65 -10.23 38.81
CA ILE A 184 15.68 -10.50 37.80
C ILE A 184 15.88 -9.19 37.04
N THR A 185 16.95 -8.48 37.33
CA THR A 185 17.35 -7.24 36.63
C THR A 185 17.80 -7.53 35.20
N THR A 186 16.83 -7.77 34.34
CA THR A 186 17.08 -7.57 32.91
C THR A 186 17.27 -6.07 32.71
N SER A 187 18.43 -5.66 32.22
CA SER A 187 18.77 -4.23 32.04
C SER A 187 17.58 -3.51 31.37
N GLN A 188 17.14 -2.39 31.97
CA GLN A 188 16.07 -1.53 31.42
C GLN A 188 16.32 -1.21 29.94
N VAL A 189 17.58 -1.06 29.54
CA VAL A 189 18.02 -0.85 28.18
C VAL A 189 17.67 -2.03 27.27
N GLN A 190 17.79 -3.27 27.73
CA GLN A 190 17.42 -4.46 26.95
C GLN A 190 15.90 -4.56 26.79
N GLN A 191 15.15 -4.28 27.86
CA GLN A 191 13.68 -4.27 27.80
C GLN A 191 13.19 -3.18 26.84
N ALA A 192 13.73 -1.96 26.92
CA ALA A 192 13.41 -0.88 25.99
C ALA A 192 13.68 -1.25 24.53
N ARG A 193 14.81 -1.91 24.24
CA ARG A 193 15.14 -2.38 22.87
C ARG A 193 14.19 -3.45 22.36
N ILE A 194 13.75 -4.37 23.19
CA ILE A 194 12.77 -5.40 22.82
C ILE A 194 11.44 -4.74 22.45
N VAL A 195 10.98 -3.79 23.28
CA VAL A 195 9.74 -3.04 23.04
C VAL A 195 9.85 -2.19 21.76
N GLN A 196 10.96 -1.48 21.59
CA GLN A 196 11.24 -0.69 20.38
C GLN A 196 11.17 -1.57 19.14
N ARG A 197 11.86 -2.72 19.15
CA ARG A 197 11.85 -3.64 18.02
C ARG A 197 10.45 -4.17 17.71
N PHE A 198 9.69 -4.53 18.74
CA PHE A 198 8.31 -4.97 18.58
C PHE A 198 7.42 -3.90 17.94
N LEU A 199 7.53 -2.64 18.38
CA LEU A 199 6.78 -1.51 17.84
C LEU A 199 7.21 -1.17 16.41
N ALA A 200 8.51 -1.24 16.12
CA ALA A 200 9.06 -0.96 14.79
C ALA A 200 8.62 -1.98 13.72
N GLU A 201 8.27 -3.20 14.11
CA GLU A 201 7.69 -4.19 13.21
C GLU A 201 6.32 -3.74 12.66
N GLY A 202 5.65 -2.80 13.33
CA GLY A 202 4.35 -2.28 12.95
C GLY A 202 3.21 -3.28 13.17
N ILE A 203 2.05 -2.97 12.62
CA ILE A 203 0.90 -3.89 12.63
C ILE A 203 1.16 -5.00 11.61
N THR A 204 2.05 -5.91 11.94
CA THR A 204 2.32 -7.10 11.14
C THR A 204 1.31 -8.20 11.50
N GLY A 205 1.02 -9.06 10.57
CA GLY A 205 0.14 -10.20 10.82
C GLY A 205 -0.69 -10.56 9.60
N PHE A 206 -0.46 -9.83 8.50
CA PHE A 206 -0.94 -10.24 7.21
C PHE A 206 0.18 -11.01 6.48
N VAL A 207 -0.03 -12.32 6.36
CA VAL A 207 0.82 -13.17 5.54
C VAL A 207 -0.01 -13.54 4.31
N ASP A 208 0.48 -13.21 3.12
CA ASP A 208 -0.19 -13.60 1.89
C ASP A 208 0.01 -15.10 1.58
N ARG A 209 -0.64 -15.59 0.53
CA ARG A 209 -0.55 -17.00 0.13
C ARG A 209 0.89 -17.43 -0.23
N SER A 210 1.78 -16.50 -0.52
CA SER A 210 3.19 -16.75 -0.79
C SER A 210 4.07 -16.76 0.47
N GLY A 211 3.47 -16.58 1.65
CA GLY A 211 4.20 -16.50 2.93
C GLY A 211 4.82 -15.13 3.21
N ARG A 212 4.56 -14.11 2.39
CA ARG A 212 5.12 -12.77 2.56
C ARG A 212 4.36 -12.00 3.65
N ARG A 213 5.12 -11.45 4.59
CA ARG A 213 4.58 -10.54 5.62
C ARG A 213 4.39 -9.14 5.05
N TRP A 214 3.26 -8.52 5.35
CA TRP A 214 2.89 -7.18 4.93
C TRP A 214 2.61 -6.31 6.15
N THR A 215 3.03 -5.03 6.10
CA THR A 215 2.47 -4.00 6.98
C THR A 215 1.11 -3.57 6.43
N ILE A 216 0.26 -3.02 7.29
CA ILE A 216 -1.09 -2.56 6.90
C ILE A 216 -1.02 -1.55 5.76
N GLY A 217 -0.21 -0.50 5.90
CA GLY A 217 -0.08 0.52 4.88
C GLY A 217 0.45 -0.02 3.54
N ALA A 218 1.43 -0.95 3.55
CA ALA A 218 1.94 -1.55 2.32
C ALA A 218 0.90 -2.44 1.61
N TYR A 219 0.09 -3.17 2.37
CA TYR A 219 -0.99 -3.98 1.80
C TYR A 219 -2.13 -3.11 1.26
N ALA A 220 -2.52 -2.06 1.97
CA ALA A 220 -3.52 -1.10 1.52
C ALA A 220 -3.09 -0.43 0.20
N GLU A 221 -1.83 -0.01 0.09
CA GLU A 221 -1.24 0.55 -1.12
C GLU A 221 -1.32 -0.43 -2.30
N MET A 222 -0.90 -1.67 -2.09
CA MET A 222 -0.96 -2.71 -3.12
C MET A 222 -2.40 -3.01 -3.55
N ALA A 223 -3.33 -3.13 -2.60
CA ALA A 223 -4.73 -3.40 -2.87
C ALA A 223 -5.39 -2.25 -3.64
N GLY A 224 -5.12 -1.00 -3.23
CA GLY A 224 -5.61 0.20 -3.89
C GLY A 224 -5.12 0.31 -5.33
N ARG A 225 -3.81 0.27 -5.55
CA ARG A 225 -3.22 0.33 -6.90
C ARG A 225 -3.76 -0.76 -7.82
N THR A 226 -3.87 -1.98 -7.33
CA THR A 226 -4.38 -3.11 -8.11
C THR A 226 -5.82 -2.90 -8.53
N SER A 227 -6.67 -2.42 -7.62
CA SER A 227 -8.08 -2.18 -7.90
C SER A 227 -8.28 -0.99 -8.84
N VAL A 228 -7.52 0.09 -8.66
CA VAL A 228 -7.54 1.28 -9.53
C VAL A 228 -7.11 0.92 -10.96
N ALA A 229 -5.98 0.23 -11.13
CA ALA A 229 -5.49 -0.21 -12.44
C ALA A 229 -6.50 -1.12 -13.16
N ARG A 230 -7.13 -2.02 -12.40
CA ARG A 230 -8.15 -2.92 -12.93
C ARG A 230 -9.41 -2.17 -13.36
N ALA A 231 -9.94 -1.29 -12.52
CA ALA A 231 -11.12 -0.50 -12.84
C ALA A 231 -10.90 0.39 -14.07
N TYR A 232 -9.75 1.03 -14.17
CA TYR A 232 -9.36 1.84 -15.32
C TYR A 232 -9.35 1.02 -16.63
N ASN A 233 -8.63 -0.10 -16.64
CA ASN A 233 -8.52 -0.93 -17.84
C ASN A 233 -9.84 -1.59 -18.22
N ASP A 234 -10.61 -2.12 -17.25
CA ASP A 234 -11.88 -2.79 -17.52
C ASP A 234 -12.92 -1.80 -18.09
N ALA A 235 -12.98 -0.59 -17.55
CA ALA A 235 -13.87 0.47 -18.06
C ALA A 235 -13.45 0.96 -19.45
N GLY A 236 -12.14 1.11 -19.68
CA GLY A 236 -11.58 1.46 -20.99
C GLY A 236 -11.92 0.41 -22.06
N VAL A 237 -11.69 -0.87 -21.78
CA VAL A 237 -12.03 -1.98 -22.69
C VAL A 237 -13.53 -2.02 -22.97
N TRP A 238 -14.35 -1.89 -21.93
CA TRP A 238 -15.80 -1.81 -22.11
C TRP A 238 -16.21 -0.67 -23.07
N ARG A 239 -15.63 0.52 -22.89
CA ARG A 239 -15.90 1.67 -23.77
C ARG A 239 -15.49 1.42 -25.22
N MET A 240 -14.33 0.76 -25.44
CA MET A 240 -13.89 0.35 -26.77
C MET A 240 -14.90 -0.57 -27.44
N GLN A 241 -15.35 -1.62 -26.73
CA GLN A 241 -16.34 -2.58 -27.21
C GLN A 241 -17.69 -1.93 -27.55
N GLN A 242 -18.16 -0.97 -26.74
CA GLN A 242 -19.39 -0.22 -27.03
C GLN A 242 -19.29 0.61 -28.33
N ASN A 243 -18.09 0.92 -28.78
CA ASN A 243 -17.83 1.62 -30.05
C ASN A 243 -17.40 0.66 -31.19
N GLY A 244 -17.63 -0.64 -31.03
CA GLY A 244 -17.31 -1.66 -32.05
C GLY A 244 -15.82 -2.01 -32.14
N ILE A 245 -14.98 -1.53 -31.25
CA ILE A 245 -13.54 -1.86 -31.24
C ILE A 245 -13.34 -3.16 -30.47
N GLN A 246 -12.93 -4.21 -31.18
CA GLN A 246 -12.67 -5.54 -30.60
C GLN A 246 -11.19 -5.87 -30.46
N LEU A 247 -10.30 -4.95 -30.86
CA LEU A 247 -8.85 -5.13 -30.81
C LEU A 247 -8.19 -4.05 -29.95
N GLY A 248 -7.19 -4.47 -29.18
CA GLY A 248 -6.39 -3.55 -28.39
C GLY A 248 -4.93 -3.97 -28.33
N THR A 249 -4.09 -3.05 -27.82
CA THR A 249 -2.69 -3.31 -27.51
C THR A 249 -2.41 -2.96 -26.07
N ILE A 250 -1.43 -3.60 -25.47
CA ILE A 250 -0.95 -3.25 -24.14
C ILE A 250 0.27 -2.35 -24.29
N SER A 251 0.28 -1.21 -23.59
CA SER A 251 1.45 -0.36 -23.40
C SER A 251 1.95 -0.43 -21.95
N GLY A 252 3.26 -0.26 -21.75
CA GLY A 252 3.90 -0.28 -20.44
C GLY A 252 5.20 0.51 -20.40
N GLY A 253 5.72 0.76 -19.21
CA GLY A 253 7.00 1.42 -19.00
C GLY A 253 8.18 0.53 -19.39
N ALA A 254 9.36 1.14 -19.63
CA ALA A 254 10.59 0.43 -19.97
C ALA A 254 11.00 -0.59 -18.87
N ASP A 255 10.58 -0.37 -17.63
CA ASP A 255 10.81 -1.25 -16.49
C ASP A 255 9.66 -2.26 -16.25
N ALA A 256 8.89 -2.60 -17.30
CA ALA A 256 7.84 -3.59 -17.23
C ALA A 256 8.37 -4.95 -16.77
N CYS A 257 7.62 -5.64 -15.93
CA CYS A 257 8.04 -6.90 -15.37
C CYS A 257 7.93 -8.05 -16.40
N ARG A 258 8.61 -9.16 -16.12
CA ARG A 258 8.60 -10.37 -16.94
C ARG A 258 7.21 -10.95 -17.25
N LYS A 259 6.16 -10.59 -16.49
CA LYS A 259 4.80 -11.05 -16.73
C LYS A 259 4.05 -10.15 -17.71
N CYS A 260 4.34 -8.86 -17.70
CA CYS A 260 3.69 -7.87 -18.55
C CYS A 260 4.41 -7.70 -19.89
N ALA A 261 5.75 -7.71 -19.89
CA ALA A 261 6.58 -7.48 -21.06
C ALA A 261 6.19 -8.31 -22.29
N PRO A 262 5.88 -9.62 -22.21
CA PRO A 262 5.51 -10.42 -23.37
C PRO A 262 4.24 -9.96 -24.09
N TRP A 263 3.42 -9.15 -23.42
CA TRP A 263 2.14 -8.68 -23.94
C TRP A 263 2.17 -7.23 -24.45
N ILE A 264 3.23 -6.49 -24.13
CA ILE A 264 3.40 -5.11 -24.58
C ILE A 264 3.60 -5.09 -26.09
N GLY A 265 2.85 -4.22 -26.78
CA GLY A 265 2.88 -4.07 -28.22
C GLY A 265 2.21 -5.19 -29.02
N LYS A 266 1.67 -6.22 -28.36
CA LYS A 266 0.90 -7.28 -29.00
C LYS A 266 -0.52 -6.82 -29.32
N ILE A 267 -1.08 -7.31 -30.45
CA ILE A 267 -2.47 -7.11 -30.82
C ILE A 267 -3.30 -8.19 -30.12
N LEU A 268 -4.21 -7.78 -29.26
CA LEU A 268 -5.06 -8.66 -28.48
C LEU A 268 -6.52 -8.44 -28.82
N SER A 269 -7.27 -9.52 -28.98
CA SER A 269 -8.72 -9.42 -29.14
C SER A 269 -9.45 -9.42 -27.80
N PHE A 270 -10.66 -8.83 -27.80
CA PHE A 270 -11.58 -8.83 -26.66
C PHE A 270 -12.68 -9.89 -26.81
N ASP A 271 -12.87 -10.43 -28.02
CA ASP A 271 -13.93 -11.38 -28.39
C ASP A 271 -13.49 -12.84 -28.52
N GLY A 272 -12.19 -13.10 -28.40
CA GLY A 272 -11.61 -14.46 -28.47
C GLY A 272 -10.94 -14.79 -29.80
N THR A 273 -11.01 -13.92 -30.80
CA THR A 273 -10.41 -14.13 -32.15
C THR A 273 -8.87 -14.11 -32.03
N THR A 274 -8.18 -15.00 -32.77
CA THR A 274 -6.71 -15.07 -32.83
C THR A 274 -6.24 -15.45 -34.25
N GLY A 275 -4.95 -15.19 -34.54
CA GLY A 275 -4.34 -15.50 -35.85
C GLY A 275 -4.58 -14.41 -36.90
N ASP A 276 -4.42 -14.76 -38.16
CA ASP A 276 -4.51 -13.80 -39.27
C ASP A 276 -5.98 -13.57 -39.66
N VAL A 277 -6.39 -12.31 -39.61
CA VAL A 277 -7.76 -11.89 -39.96
C VAL A 277 -7.72 -10.73 -40.94
N VAL A 278 -8.54 -10.80 -41.98
CA VAL A 278 -8.71 -9.69 -42.93
C VAL A 278 -9.77 -8.74 -42.40
N LEU A 279 -9.38 -7.50 -42.18
CA LEU A 279 -10.24 -6.47 -41.57
C LEU A 279 -10.24 -5.20 -42.44
N PRO A 280 -11.31 -4.38 -42.39
CA PRO A 280 -11.29 -3.05 -43.00
C PRO A 280 -10.13 -2.21 -42.41
N HIS A 281 -9.33 -1.57 -43.27
CA HIS A 281 -8.31 -0.67 -42.83
C HIS A 281 -8.91 0.59 -42.18
N ALA A 282 -8.37 1.09 -41.10
CA ALA A 282 -8.93 2.21 -40.35
C ALA A 282 -9.07 3.52 -41.14
N THR A 283 -8.22 3.72 -42.16
CA THR A 283 -8.12 4.99 -42.91
C THR A 283 -8.03 4.81 -44.43
N ARG A 284 -8.11 3.58 -44.96
CA ARG A 284 -8.04 3.26 -46.41
C ARG A 284 -9.19 2.39 -46.79
N ASP A 285 -9.61 2.44 -48.05
CA ASP A 285 -10.72 1.62 -48.58
C ASP A 285 -10.30 0.14 -48.77
N GLU A 286 -9.00 -0.15 -48.80
CA GLU A 286 -8.48 -1.52 -48.96
C GLU A 286 -8.43 -2.27 -47.61
N PRO A 287 -8.82 -3.54 -47.57
CA PRO A 287 -8.72 -4.37 -46.38
C PRO A 287 -7.25 -4.65 -46.04
N VAL A 288 -6.96 -4.90 -44.76
CA VAL A 288 -5.62 -5.25 -44.25
C VAL A 288 -5.68 -6.56 -43.50
N THR A 289 -4.66 -7.40 -43.69
CA THR A 289 -4.49 -8.61 -42.88
C THR A 289 -3.81 -8.19 -41.58
N VAL A 290 -4.43 -8.50 -40.47
CA VAL A 290 -3.94 -8.23 -39.12
C VAL A 290 -3.68 -9.55 -38.44
N HIS A 291 -2.44 -9.74 -37.96
CA HIS A 291 -2.12 -10.86 -37.09
C HIS A 291 -2.48 -10.54 -35.66
N ILE A 292 -3.44 -11.27 -35.10
CA ILE A 292 -3.89 -11.14 -33.69
C ILE A 292 -3.04 -12.10 -32.85
N ASP A 293 -2.14 -11.54 -32.03
CA ASP A 293 -1.16 -12.29 -31.25
C ASP A 293 -1.78 -13.14 -30.12
N GLY A 294 -3.00 -12.82 -29.70
CA GLY A 294 -3.73 -13.53 -28.65
C GLY A 294 -4.97 -12.78 -28.17
N THR A 295 -5.47 -13.18 -27.02
CA THR A 295 -6.64 -12.52 -26.40
C THR A 295 -6.27 -11.79 -25.11
N LEU A 296 -7.03 -10.77 -24.73
CA LEU A 296 -6.86 -10.11 -23.43
C LEU A 296 -7.09 -11.09 -22.27
N ALA A 297 -7.97 -12.07 -22.43
CA ALA A 297 -8.20 -13.14 -21.46
C ALA A 297 -6.97 -14.03 -21.28
N GLN A 298 -6.27 -14.40 -22.37
CA GLN A 298 -5.01 -15.15 -22.31
C GLN A 298 -3.93 -14.34 -21.61
N ALA A 299 -3.77 -13.05 -21.92
CA ALA A 299 -2.82 -12.17 -21.24
C ALA A 299 -3.07 -12.13 -19.71
N ARG A 300 -4.34 -12.02 -19.30
CA ARG A 300 -4.73 -12.07 -17.88
C ARG A 300 -4.44 -13.43 -17.24
N ALA A 301 -4.72 -14.52 -17.91
CA ALA A 301 -4.42 -15.87 -17.43
C ALA A 301 -2.91 -16.11 -17.29
N ALA A 302 -2.08 -15.52 -18.17
CA ALA A 302 -0.61 -15.54 -18.09
C ALA A 302 -0.03 -14.60 -17.03
N GLY A 303 -0.86 -13.81 -16.36
CA GLY A 303 -0.48 -12.97 -15.23
C GLY A 303 -0.33 -11.48 -15.52
N TRP A 304 -0.72 -11.00 -16.67
CA TRP A 304 -0.92 -9.57 -16.90
C TRP A 304 -2.06 -9.06 -15.99
N GLY A 305 -1.98 -7.82 -15.54
CA GLY A 305 -2.94 -7.27 -14.56
C GLY A 305 -2.73 -7.79 -13.14
N HIS A 306 -1.51 -8.27 -12.83
CA HIS A 306 -1.13 -8.72 -11.47
C HIS A 306 -1.07 -7.56 -10.47
N PRO A 307 -1.00 -7.83 -9.15
CA PRO A 307 -0.84 -6.78 -8.14
C PRO A 307 0.30 -5.80 -8.47
N ASN A 308 -0.01 -4.49 -8.38
CA ASN A 308 0.86 -3.37 -8.74
C ASN A 308 1.19 -3.25 -10.25
N ASP A 309 0.40 -3.86 -11.13
CA ASP A 309 0.50 -3.60 -12.57
C ASP A 309 0.13 -2.15 -12.89
N ARG A 310 0.82 -1.56 -13.87
CA ARG A 310 0.62 -0.18 -14.33
C ARG A 310 0.50 -0.08 -15.85
N CYS A 311 0.35 -1.24 -16.51
CA CYS A 311 0.19 -1.31 -17.94
C CYS A 311 -1.24 -0.92 -18.35
N LYS A 312 -1.36 -0.32 -19.53
CA LYS A 312 -2.62 0.20 -20.07
C LYS A 312 -3.03 -0.59 -21.31
N VAL A 313 -4.33 -0.88 -21.41
CA VAL A 313 -4.94 -1.34 -22.66
C VAL A 313 -5.33 -0.12 -23.48
N ASN A 314 -4.87 -0.08 -24.74
CA ASN A 314 -5.20 0.95 -25.72
C ASN A 314 -6.01 0.33 -26.86
N ALA A 315 -6.90 1.11 -27.48
CA ALA A 315 -7.57 0.69 -28.71
C ALA A 315 -6.57 0.45 -29.84
N TYR A 316 -6.81 -0.58 -30.62
CA TYR A 316 -6.09 -0.79 -31.87
C TYR A 316 -7.06 -0.72 -33.04
N SER A 317 -6.71 0.09 -34.04
CA SER A 317 -7.44 0.18 -35.30
C SER A 317 -6.61 -0.48 -36.43
N PRO A 318 -7.20 -1.37 -37.21
CA PRO A 318 -6.48 -2.16 -38.24
C PRO A 318 -5.66 -1.30 -39.20
N GLY A 319 -4.43 -1.67 -39.41
CA GLY A 319 -3.49 -0.98 -40.32
C GLY A 319 -2.74 0.21 -39.69
N LEU A 320 -3.00 0.56 -38.43
CA LEU A 320 -2.23 1.58 -37.73
C LEU A 320 -0.96 1.03 -37.07
N VAL A 321 0.05 1.90 -36.95
CA VAL A 321 1.33 1.56 -36.30
C VAL A 321 1.16 1.42 -34.80
N ILE A 322 1.77 0.40 -34.23
CA ILE A 322 1.86 0.18 -32.78
C ILE A 322 3.21 0.70 -32.29
N PRO A 323 3.24 1.76 -31.45
CA PRO A 323 4.51 2.40 -31.03
C PRO A 323 5.47 1.46 -30.28
N GLN A 324 4.95 0.44 -29.59
CA GLN A 324 5.75 -0.50 -28.79
C GLN A 324 5.72 -1.93 -29.35
N ARG A 325 5.55 -2.08 -30.69
CA ARG A 325 5.47 -3.42 -31.33
C ARG A 325 6.67 -4.30 -31.03
N ASP A 326 7.85 -3.71 -31.01
CA ASP A 326 9.15 -4.37 -30.79
C ASP A 326 9.63 -4.16 -29.34
N PHE A 327 8.71 -4.16 -28.37
CA PHE A 327 9.08 -4.01 -26.97
C PHE A 327 9.89 -5.21 -26.49
N GLU A 328 11.08 -4.95 -25.96
CA GLU A 328 11.95 -5.96 -25.36
C GLU A 328 11.94 -5.86 -23.83
N TYR A 329 11.95 -7.01 -23.18
CA TYR A 329 12.03 -7.10 -21.72
C TYR A 329 13.42 -6.71 -21.23
N ASP A 330 13.48 -5.66 -20.41
CA ASP A 330 14.72 -5.22 -19.74
C ASP A 330 14.75 -5.73 -18.28
N LYS A 331 15.52 -6.81 -18.09
CA LYS A 331 15.74 -7.40 -16.77
C LYS A 331 16.43 -6.43 -15.80
N GLN A 332 17.33 -5.58 -16.30
CA GLN A 332 18.07 -4.63 -15.49
C GLN A 332 17.13 -3.54 -14.97
N ALA A 333 16.28 -2.98 -15.84
CA ALA A 333 15.29 -1.97 -15.46
C ALA A 333 14.27 -2.52 -14.44
N GLU A 334 13.82 -3.79 -14.60
CA GLU A 334 12.96 -4.44 -13.58
C GLU A 334 13.70 -4.58 -12.24
N HIS A 335 14.97 -5.00 -12.26
CA HIS A 335 15.78 -5.16 -11.05
C HIS A 335 15.98 -3.81 -10.33
N GLU A 336 16.33 -2.77 -11.06
CA GLU A 336 16.51 -1.42 -10.51
C GLU A 336 15.23 -0.89 -9.86
N ARG A 337 14.07 -1.14 -10.49
CA ARG A 337 12.78 -0.80 -9.87
C ARG A 337 12.56 -1.56 -8.56
N ALA A 338 12.85 -2.86 -8.53
CA ALA A 338 12.71 -3.68 -7.33
C ALA A 338 13.64 -3.20 -6.20
N GLU A 339 14.87 -2.83 -6.56
CA GLU A 339 15.87 -2.31 -5.63
C GLU A 339 15.48 -0.95 -5.06
N GLN A 340 15.00 -0.01 -5.89
CA GLN A 340 14.46 1.26 -5.41
C GLN A 340 13.35 1.04 -4.37
N ARG A 341 12.44 0.09 -4.62
CA ARG A 341 11.37 -0.26 -3.68
C ARG A 341 11.90 -0.89 -2.38
N ARG A 342 13.01 -1.63 -2.43
CA ARG A 342 13.68 -2.16 -1.25
C ARG A 342 14.23 -1.01 -0.39
N LEU A 343 14.94 -0.07 -0.99
CA LEU A 343 15.51 1.08 -0.31
C LEU A 343 14.43 1.99 0.30
N GLU A 344 13.33 2.25 -0.41
CA GLU A 344 12.18 2.99 0.13
C GLU A 344 11.61 2.32 1.39
N ARG A 345 11.51 0.98 1.41
CA ARG A 345 11.06 0.24 2.61
C ARG A 345 12.04 0.32 3.75
N GLU A 346 13.34 0.28 3.48
CA GLU A 346 14.38 0.41 4.51
C GLU A 346 14.36 1.78 5.18
N ILE A 347 14.21 2.86 4.39
CA ILE A 347 14.06 4.21 4.95
C ILE A 347 12.84 4.29 5.86
N ARG A 348 11.68 3.75 5.44
CA ARG A 348 10.49 3.72 6.31
C ARG A 348 10.70 2.88 7.56
N SER A 349 11.40 1.73 7.45
CA SER A 349 11.72 0.91 8.62
C SER A 349 12.59 1.67 9.61
N ALA A 350 13.67 2.30 9.15
CA ALA A 350 14.56 3.09 10.00
C ALA A 350 13.83 4.28 10.66
N LYS A 351 12.92 4.94 9.94
CA LYS A 351 12.08 6.00 10.51
C LYS A 351 11.12 5.47 11.58
N ARG A 352 10.51 4.28 11.41
CA ARG A 352 9.70 3.65 12.47
C ARG A 352 10.53 3.30 13.70
N ASP A 353 11.74 2.78 13.51
CA ASP A 353 12.67 2.53 14.62
C ASP A 353 12.96 3.81 15.41
N LEU A 354 13.13 4.94 14.71
CA LEU A 354 13.32 6.26 15.34
C LEU A 354 12.07 6.70 16.10
N ALA A 355 10.90 6.60 15.49
CA ALA A 355 9.63 6.96 16.12
C ALA A 355 9.29 6.11 17.35
N ALA A 356 9.67 4.82 17.32
CA ALA A 356 9.46 3.88 18.41
C ALA A 356 10.58 3.91 19.47
N ALA A 357 11.58 4.81 19.35
CA ALA A 357 12.71 4.87 20.27
C ALA A 357 12.26 5.13 21.71
N MET A 358 12.77 4.31 22.64
CA MET A 358 12.39 4.35 24.06
C MET A 358 13.41 5.14 24.92
N THR A 359 14.61 5.38 24.40
CA THR A 359 15.67 6.14 25.08
C THR A 359 16.36 7.10 24.10
N ASP A 360 16.98 8.16 24.61
CA ASP A 360 17.77 9.12 23.80
C ASP A 360 18.92 8.45 23.06
N THR A 361 19.53 7.41 23.65
CA THR A 361 20.59 6.65 23.01
C THR A 361 20.07 5.87 21.81
N ASP A 362 18.91 5.24 21.95
CA ASP A 362 18.26 4.51 20.85
C ASP A 362 17.78 5.47 19.77
N ALA A 363 17.23 6.62 20.14
CA ALA A 363 16.84 7.67 19.20
C ALA A 363 18.03 8.16 18.36
N ARG A 364 19.19 8.44 19.00
CA ARG A 364 20.42 8.84 18.29
C ARG A 364 20.96 7.75 17.36
N ARG A 365 20.85 6.47 17.75
CA ARG A 365 21.23 5.36 16.89
C ARG A 365 20.30 5.27 15.69
N ALA A 366 18.98 5.25 15.91
CA ALA A 366 17.99 5.15 14.84
C ALA A 366 18.05 6.34 13.87
N ALA A 367 18.34 7.56 14.35
CA ALA A 367 18.57 8.72 13.49
C ALA A 367 19.78 8.53 12.54
N ARG A 368 20.87 7.90 13.03
CA ARG A 368 22.00 7.55 12.15
C ARG A 368 21.62 6.49 11.11
N ASP A 369 20.79 5.52 11.48
CA ASP A 369 20.33 4.48 10.56
C ASP A 369 19.42 5.08 9.46
N VAL A 370 18.56 6.05 9.78
CA VAL A 370 17.79 6.83 8.79
C VAL A 370 18.72 7.56 7.83
N ALA A 371 19.73 8.27 8.36
CA ALA A 371 20.68 9.02 7.53
C ALA A 371 21.47 8.09 6.59
N LYS A 372 21.85 6.90 7.07
CA LYS A 372 22.53 5.86 6.28
C LYS A 372 21.62 5.35 5.15
N ALA A 373 20.40 4.91 5.44
CA ALA A 373 19.46 4.41 4.45
C ALA A 373 19.13 5.46 3.37
N GLN A 374 19.01 6.73 3.76
CA GLN A 374 18.83 7.83 2.81
C GLN A 374 20.08 8.08 1.96
N ALA A 375 21.27 7.87 2.49
CA ALA A 375 22.51 7.99 1.73
C ALA A 375 22.64 6.87 0.70
N GLU A 376 22.27 5.64 1.04
CA GLU A 376 22.23 4.50 0.11
C GLU A 376 21.25 4.77 -1.05
N MET A 377 20.04 5.27 -0.75
CA MET A 377 19.08 5.70 -1.79
C MET A 377 19.69 6.77 -2.72
N ARG A 378 20.34 7.80 -2.19
CA ARG A 378 20.98 8.83 -3.03
C ARG A 378 22.06 8.25 -3.93
N GLY A 379 22.87 7.33 -3.41
CA GLY A 379 23.90 6.62 -4.18
C GLY A 379 23.29 5.82 -5.33
N PHE A 380 22.27 5.04 -5.06
CA PHE A 380 21.53 4.25 -6.04
C PHE A 380 20.92 5.12 -7.15
N LEU A 381 20.23 6.21 -6.79
CA LEU A 381 19.63 7.12 -7.77
C LEU A 381 20.67 7.80 -8.66
N LYS A 382 21.84 8.14 -8.10
CA LYS A 382 22.95 8.71 -8.88
C LYS A 382 23.51 7.71 -9.90
N GLN A 383 23.55 6.42 -9.55
CA GLN A 383 24.05 5.36 -10.44
C GLN A 383 23.07 5.01 -11.55
N THR A 384 21.77 4.99 -11.25
CA THR A 384 20.74 4.50 -12.18
C THR A 384 20.00 5.62 -12.94
N GLY A 385 20.16 6.87 -12.54
CA GLY A 385 19.41 8.00 -13.13
C GLY A 385 17.90 8.00 -12.80
N ARG A 386 17.43 7.09 -11.93
CA ARG A 386 16.00 7.00 -11.57
C ARG A 386 15.55 8.20 -10.75
N LYS A 387 14.27 8.56 -10.89
CA LYS A 387 13.65 9.64 -10.10
C LYS A 387 13.32 9.18 -8.68
N ARG A 388 13.57 10.04 -7.71
CA ARG A 388 13.22 9.81 -6.31
C ARG A 388 11.72 10.01 -6.09
N ALA A 389 11.07 9.05 -5.43
CA ALA A 389 9.69 9.17 -4.98
C ALA A 389 9.68 9.41 -3.45
N SER A 390 10.04 10.63 -3.02
CA SER A 390 10.27 10.98 -1.61
C SER A 390 9.06 10.70 -0.71
N TYR A 391 7.84 10.86 -1.21
CA TYR A 391 6.60 10.54 -0.50
C TYR A 391 6.53 9.07 -0.06
N ARG A 392 7.19 8.14 -0.78
CA ARG A 392 7.25 6.72 -0.42
C ARG A 392 8.22 6.42 0.72
N GLU A 393 9.03 7.39 1.11
CA GLU A 393 9.98 7.30 2.21
C GLU A 393 9.42 7.91 3.51
N GLN A 394 8.26 8.57 3.46
CA GLN A 394 7.68 9.23 4.63
C GLN A 394 6.92 8.23 5.51
N LEU A 395 6.96 8.49 6.82
CA LEU A 395 5.93 8.07 7.74
C LEU A 395 4.90 9.21 7.77
N HIS A 396 3.65 8.86 7.79
CA HIS A 396 2.58 9.82 7.90
C HIS A 396 2.20 9.89 9.37
N PHE A 397 2.90 10.75 10.11
CA PHE A 397 2.41 11.18 11.42
C PHE A 397 1.43 12.33 11.17
N ALA A 398 0.26 12.26 11.76
CA ALA A 398 -0.60 13.42 11.85
C ALA A 398 0.24 14.54 12.50
N ASP A 399 0.49 15.62 11.76
CA ASP A 399 1.04 16.83 12.32
C ASP A 399 0.10 17.28 13.42
N GLY A 400 0.56 17.17 14.69
CA GLY A 400 -0.18 17.54 15.88
C GLY A 400 -0.28 19.05 16.03
#